data_14d5b6bccb7ef70fe4c37e6b5fd70c18
#
_entry.id   14d5b6bccb7ef70fe4c37e6b5fd70c18
#
_cell.length_a   1.000
_cell.length_b   1.000
_cell.length_c   1.000
_cell.angle_alpha   90.00
_cell.angle_beta   90.00
_cell.angle_gamma   90.00
#
_symmetry.space_group_name_H-M   'P 1'
#
loop_
_entity.id
_entity.type
_entity.pdbx_description
1 polymer ?
#
loop_
_entity_poly.entity_id
_entity_poly.type
_entity_poly.pdbx_seq_one_letter_code
_entity_poly.pdbx_strand_id
1 'polypeptide(L)'
;MTHKELPEIESHCLTHIGNVRQDNQDSVRIIDQHDELTASYGHLFGVADGMGGYAQGGVASSMALLSLFETVYSSNGLSIPQKMKQAVQNANLNIYQKARELGVGRMGTTLTAGLLKENKFHIAHVGDSRAYLIRGKSSTCLTKDHTRVGELVRMKILSPDKVRTHSQRSVLSKCLGLDLFVQPDIFKVQVQDGDIIIFCSDGVWSVIDDDEFGMLALKAFSAEQLNQTIVDLAMKRGSDDNVSVVTIILHKLVAQQTANGSRFSKIIKRFEGRT
;
A
#
# COMPACT_ATOMS: atom_id res chain seq x y z
N MET A 1 -18.89 -6.63 -27.51
CA MET A 1 -17.92 -6.27 -26.46
C MET A 1 -18.45 -6.84 -25.17
N THR A 2 -17.82 -7.85 -24.62
CA THR A 2 -18.20 -8.39 -23.29
C THR A 2 -17.86 -7.34 -22.25
N HIS A 3 -18.85 -6.78 -21.58
CA HIS A 3 -18.65 -5.93 -20.43
C HIS A 3 -17.87 -6.75 -19.39
N LYS A 4 -16.62 -6.36 -19.16
CA LYS A 4 -15.81 -6.99 -18.11
C LYS A 4 -16.40 -6.48 -16.79
N GLU A 5 -16.98 -7.39 -16.00
CA GLU A 5 -17.43 -7.02 -14.66
C GLU A 5 -16.26 -6.43 -13.88
N LEU A 6 -16.50 -5.34 -13.17
CA LEU A 6 -15.53 -4.70 -12.27
C LEU A 6 -15.82 -5.15 -10.84
N PRO A 7 -14.82 -5.20 -9.96
CA PRO A 7 -15.05 -5.51 -8.56
C PRO A 7 -15.87 -4.39 -7.91
N GLU A 8 -16.80 -4.76 -7.04
CA GLU A 8 -17.50 -3.82 -6.18
C GLU A 8 -16.64 -3.55 -4.95
N ILE A 9 -16.07 -2.37 -4.90
CA ILE A 9 -15.19 -1.93 -3.82
C ILE A 9 -15.66 -0.59 -3.27
N GLU A 10 -15.37 -0.36 -2.01
CA GLU A 10 -15.50 0.94 -1.37
C GLU A 10 -14.13 1.33 -0.86
N SER A 11 -13.69 2.56 -1.11
CA SER A 11 -12.42 3.04 -0.60
C SER A 11 -12.49 4.46 -0.10
N HIS A 12 -11.67 4.76 0.87
CA HIS A 12 -11.53 6.11 1.43
C HIS A 12 -10.10 6.35 1.87
N CYS A 13 -9.63 7.58 1.78
CA CYS A 13 -8.35 8.01 2.31
C CYS A 13 -8.52 9.23 3.21
N LEU A 14 -7.76 9.25 4.31
CA LEU A 14 -7.77 10.35 5.27
C LEU A 14 -6.34 10.61 5.73
N THR A 15 -5.96 11.88 5.78
CA THR A 15 -4.69 12.33 6.32
C THR A 15 -4.91 13.50 7.29
N HIS A 16 -4.19 13.51 8.40
CA HIS A 16 -4.28 14.52 9.44
C HIS A 16 -2.87 14.94 9.88
N ILE A 17 -2.68 16.24 10.11
CA ILE A 17 -1.38 16.81 10.50
C ILE A 17 -0.85 16.29 11.85
N GLY A 18 -1.72 15.72 12.67
CA GLY A 18 -1.36 15.34 14.04
C GLY A 18 -1.47 16.49 15.04
N ASN A 19 -1.08 16.23 16.30
CA ASN A 19 -1.13 17.22 17.38
C ASN A 19 0.20 17.96 17.58
N VAL A 20 1.30 17.46 17.04
CA VAL A 20 2.67 17.91 17.35
C VAL A 20 3.34 18.55 16.15
N ARG A 21 3.09 18.03 14.96
CA ARG A 21 3.73 18.50 13.73
C ARG A 21 3.14 19.84 13.28
N GLN A 22 3.95 20.66 12.61
CA GLN A 22 3.53 21.95 12.03
C GLN A 22 3.11 21.80 10.55
N ASP A 23 3.64 20.78 9.87
CA ASP A 23 3.35 20.47 8.49
C ASP A 23 2.91 19.01 8.35
N ASN A 24 2.01 18.74 7.40
CA ASN A 24 1.66 17.38 7.01
C ASN A 24 2.55 16.96 5.85
N GLN A 25 3.48 16.04 6.10
CA GLN A 25 4.40 15.49 5.11
C GLN A 25 3.95 14.14 4.57
N ASP A 26 2.85 13.59 5.09
CA ASP A 26 2.19 12.41 4.53
C ASP A 26 1.43 12.75 3.25
N SER A 27 1.31 11.75 2.38
CA SER A 27 0.45 11.79 1.22
C SER A 27 -0.31 10.49 1.08
N VAL A 28 -1.58 10.59 0.66
CA VAL A 28 -2.44 9.45 0.35
C VAL A 28 -3.06 9.63 -1.03
N ARG A 29 -3.27 8.54 -1.75
CA ARG A 29 -3.91 8.59 -3.06
C ARG A 29 -4.68 7.30 -3.35
N ILE A 30 -5.86 7.47 -3.96
CA ILE A 30 -6.69 6.36 -4.43
C ILE A 30 -7.13 6.61 -5.89
N ILE A 31 -7.20 5.55 -6.68
CA ILE A 31 -7.91 5.50 -7.97
C ILE A 31 -8.78 4.26 -7.93
N ASP A 32 -10.04 4.47 -7.62
CA ASP A 32 -11.07 3.46 -7.44
C ASP A 32 -12.24 3.61 -8.42
N GLN A 33 -12.24 4.66 -9.26
CA GLN A 33 -13.28 4.91 -10.24
C GLN A 33 -13.43 3.73 -11.20
N HIS A 34 -14.69 3.39 -11.51
CA HIS A 34 -15.03 2.35 -12.46
C HIS A 34 -15.02 2.91 -13.89
N ASP A 35 -13.84 2.95 -14.50
CA ASP A 35 -13.61 3.44 -15.86
C ASP A 35 -12.80 2.43 -16.70
N GLU A 36 -12.52 2.77 -17.94
CA GLU A 36 -11.70 1.93 -18.84
C GLU A 36 -10.27 1.72 -18.31
N LEU A 37 -9.75 2.68 -17.58
CA LEU A 37 -8.40 2.65 -17.02
C LEU A 37 -8.32 1.59 -15.92
N THR A 38 -9.22 1.64 -14.92
CA THR A 38 -9.26 0.67 -13.81
C THR A 38 -9.68 -0.73 -14.30
N ALA A 39 -10.57 -0.81 -15.30
CA ALA A 39 -10.91 -2.08 -15.95
C ALA A 39 -9.69 -2.74 -16.62
N SER A 40 -8.81 -1.93 -17.21
CA SER A 40 -7.62 -2.42 -17.91
C SER A 40 -6.47 -2.72 -16.97
N TYR A 41 -6.17 -1.81 -16.04
CA TYR A 41 -4.98 -1.86 -15.19
C TYR A 41 -5.23 -2.32 -13.75
N GLY A 42 -6.44 -2.17 -13.23
CA GLY A 42 -6.82 -2.40 -11.83
C GLY A 42 -6.92 -1.11 -11.03
N HIS A 43 -7.39 -1.22 -9.79
CA HIS A 43 -7.55 -0.11 -8.85
C HIS A 43 -6.26 0.07 -8.05
N LEU A 44 -5.78 1.31 -7.91
CA LEU A 44 -4.49 1.62 -7.30
C LEU A 44 -4.66 2.52 -6.08
N PHE A 45 -3.97 2.18 -5.01
CA PHE A 45 -4.03 2.82 -3.71
C PHE A 45 -2.63 3.03 -3.16
N GLY A 46 -2.41 4.06 -2.35
CA GLY A 46 -1.10 4.27 -1.76
C GLY A 46 -1.06 5.28 -0.63
N VAL A 47 -0.10 5.07 0.26
CA VAL A 47 0.32 5.98 1.32
C VAL A 47 1.83 6.20 1.21
N ALA A 48 2.27 7.41 1.47
CA ALA A 48 3.67 7.79 1.52
C ALA A 48 3.88 8.77 2.67
N ASP A 49 4.86 8.50 3.50
CA ASP A 49 5.25 9.30 4.65
C ASP A 49 6.56 10.01 4.32
N GLY A 50 6.49 11.32 4.24
CA GLY A 50 7.59 12.15 3.77
C GLY A 50 8.53 12.56 4.89
N MET A 51 9.82 12.44 4.63
CA MET A 51 10.87 12.87 5.52
C MET A 51 11.76 13.94 4.89
N GLY A 52 12.12 14.94 5.68
CA GLY A 52 13.02 16.02 5.26
C GLY A 52 12.85 17.25 6.15
N GLY A 53 13.82 18.18 6.08
CA GLY A 53 13.67 19.46 6.73
C GLY A 53 12.69 20.35 5.96
N TYR A 54 11.87 21.15 6.67
CA TYR A 54 10.82 22.00 6.11
C TYR A 54 9.83 21.20 5.23
N ALA A 55 9.16 21.83 4.27
CA ALA A 55 8.12 21.19 3.43
C ALA A 55 8.64 20.11 2.43
N GLN A 56 9.91 19.73 2.51
CA GLN A 56 10.52 18.83 1.50
C GLN A 56 9.99 17.39 1.57
N GLY A 57 9.65 16.91 2.77
CA GLY A 57 9.03 15.59 2.95
C GLY A 57 7.69 15.50 2.23
N GLY A 58 6.82 16.52 2.36
CA GLY A 58 5.53 16.57 1.67
C GLY A 58 5.67 16.61 0.15
N VAL A 59 6.71 17.27 -0.37
CA VAL A 59 7.03 17.23 -1.81
C VAL A 59 7.45 15.81 -2.21
N ALA A 60 8.29 15.14 -1.42
CA ALA A 60 8.75 13.78 -1.71
C ALA A 60 7.60 12.78 -1.71
N SER A 61 6.73 12.79 -0.70
CA SER A 61 5.60 11.87 -0.59
C SER A 61 4.57 12.07 -1.71
N SER A 62 4.25 13.31 -2.04
CA SER A 62 3.37 13.64 -3.16
C SER A 62 3.96 13.18 -4.50
N MET A 63 5.25 13.47 -4.76
CA MET A 63 5.95 13.03 -5.98
C MET A 63 6.01 11.49 -6.08
N ALA A 64 6.21 10.79 -4.95
CA ALA A 64 6.23 9.33 -4.94
C ALA A 64 4.93 8.74 -5.47
N LEU A 65 3.79 9.19 -4.93
CA LEU A 65 2.47 8.71 -5.35
C LEU A 65 2.16 9.13 -6.80
N LEU A 66 2.40 10.38 -7.18
CA LEU A 66 2.15 10.82 -8.55
C LEU A 66 2.94 9.99 -9.56
N SER A 67 4.25 9.87 -9.37
CA SER A 67 5.13 9.10 -10.27
C SER A 67 4.77 7.62 -10.33
N LEU A 68 4.40 7.01 -9.17
CA LEU A 68 3.93 5.63 -9.12
C LEU A 68 2.67 5.45 -9.97
N PHE A 69 1.66 6.29 -9.76
CA PHE A 69 0.37 6.17 -10.43
C PHE A 69 0.51 6.40 -11.94
N GLU A 70 1.24 7.44 -12.36
CA GLU A 70 1.53 7.70 -13.77
C GLU A 70 2.24 6.51 -14.44
N THR A 71 3.28 5.98 -13.80
CA THR A 71 4.03 4.86 -14.37
C THR A 71 3.19 3.59 -14.48
N VAL A 72 2.39 3.24 -13.45
CA VAL A 72 1.55 2.03 -13.47
C VAL A 72 0.54 2.08 -14.60
N TYR A 73 -0.12 3.22 -14.81
CA TYR A 73 -1.16 3.35 -15.81
C TYR A 73 -0.65 3.63 -17.24
N SER A 74 0.59 4.11 -17.40
CA SER A 74 1.20 4.30 -18.72
C SER A 74 2.01 3.09 -19.20
N SER A 75 2.38 2.16 -18.32
CA SER A 75 3.22 1.02 -18.69
C SER A 75 2.42 -0.07 -19.42
N ASN A 76 2.78 -0.36 -20.65
CA ASN A 76 2.19 -1.44 -21.46
C ASN A 76 3.15 -2.64 -21.56
N GLY A 77 2.59 -3.84 -21.73
CA GLY A 77 3.36 -5.06 -22.01
C GLY A 77 4.08 -5.69 -20.80
N LEU A 78 4.10 -5.03 -19.64
CA LEU A 78 4.71 -5.55 -18.43
C LEU A 78 3.71 -6.29 -17.55
N SER A 79 4.19 -7.30 -16.83
CA SER A 79 3.41 -7.91 -15.72
C SER A 79 3.23 -6.93 -14.57
N ILE A 80 2.18 -7.11 -13.75
CA ILE A 80 1.90 -6.19 -12.62
C ILE A 80 3.10 -6.06 -11.67
N PRO A 81 3.79 -7.14 -11.24
CA PRO A 81 4.98 -6.98 -10.40
C PRO A 81 6.10 -6.15 -11.05
N GLN A 82 6.31 -6.32 -12.36
CA GLN A 82 7.31 -5.52 -13.10
C GLN A 82 6.92 -4.04 -13.16
N LYS A 83 5.63 -3.75 -13.47
CA LYS A 83 5.10 -2.37 -13.46
C LYS A 83 5.29 -1.71 -12.11
N MET A 84 4.87 -2.36 -11.03
CA MET A 84 4.98 -1.85 -9.67
C MET A 84 6.46 -1.59 -9.29
N LYS A 85 7.35 -2.52 -9.63
CA LYS A 85 8.79 -2.34 -9.39
C LYS A 85 9.35 -1.14 -10.16
N GLN A 86 9.05 -1.04 -11.45
CA GLN A 86 9.48 0.08 -12.30
C GLN A 86 8.93 1.40 -11.78
N ALA A 87 7.65 1.44 -11.39
CA ALA A 87 7.01 2.63 -10.88
C ALA A 87 7.67 3.14 -9.59
N VAL A 88 8.03 2.24 -8.66
CA VAL A 88 8.78 2.61 -7.45
C VAL A 88 10.19 3.13 -7.79
N GLN A 89 10.87 2.52 -8.76
CA GLN A 89 12.20 2.96 -9.17
C GLN A 89 12.17 4.33 -9.85
N ASN A 90 11.16 4.59 -10.70
CA ASN A 90 10.95 5.90 -11.33
C ASN A 90 10.63 6.97 -10.26
N ALA A 91 9.74 6.66 -9.31
CA ALA A 91 9.43 7.55 -8.20
C ALA A 91 10.70 7.90 -7.40
N ASN A 92 11.52 6.89 -7.06
CA ASN A 92 12.80 7.11 -6.38
C ASN A 92 13.72 8.03 -7.15
N LEU A 93 13.90 7.79 -8.45
CA LEU A 93 14.78 8.59 -9.30
C LEU A 93 14.32 10.04 -9.40
N ASN A 94 13.00 10.25 -9.58
CA ASN A 94 12.41 11.59 -9.68
C ASN A 94 12.64 12.40 -8.39
N ILE A 95 12.43 11.77 -7.21
CA ILE A 95 12.67 12.42 -5.92
C ILE A 95 14.16 12.72 -5.72
N TYR A 96 15.04 11.76 -6.03
CA TYR A 96 16.48 11.90 -5.94
C TYR A 96 16.99 13.06 -6.80
N GLN A 97 16.51 13.17 -8.06
CA GLN A 97 16.86 14.25 -8.96
C GLN A 97 16.34 15.60 -8.43
N LYS A 98 15.10 15.63 -7.95
CA LYS A 98 14.48 16.83 -7.38
C LYS A 98 15.25 17.35 -6.17
N ALA A 99 15.69 16.48 -5.27
CA ALA A 99 16.51 16.84 -4.12
C ALA A 99 17.83 17.53 -4.56
N ARG A 100 18.46 17.01 -5.61
CA ARG A 100 19.68 17.60 -6.17
C ARG A 100 19.45 18.95 -6.84
N GLU A 101 18.35 19.10 -7.59
CA GLU A 101 17.96 20.39 -8.20
C GLU A 101 17.74 21.48 -7.14
N LEU A 102 17.13 21.11 -6.03
CA LEU A 102 16.87 22.02 -4.92
C LEU A 102 18.09 22.28 -4.03
N GLY A 103 19.16 21.52 -4.21
CA GLY A 103 20.37 21.63 -3.37
C GLY A 103 20.15 21.20 -1.92
N VAL A 104 19.12 20.36 -1.66
CA VAL A 104 18.77 19.91 -0.31
C VAL A 104 19.44 18.58 0.02
N GLY A 105 19.99 18.48 1.24
CA GLY A 105 20.78 17.31 1.63
C GLY A 105 19.98 16.05 1.92
N ARG A 106 18.70 16.18 2.29
CA ARG A 106 17.78 15.07 2.60
C ARG A 106 16.36 15.40 2.18
N MET A 107 15.85 14.65 1.24
CA MET A 107 14.48 14.66 0.77
C MET A 107 14.11 13.23 0.43
N GLY A 108 13.21 12.62 1.18
CA GLY A 108 12.86 11.22 0.99
C GLY A 108 11.45 10.95 1.47
N THR A 109 11.00 9.72 1.23
CA THR A 109 9.68 9.27 1.66
C THR A 109 9.61 7.76 1.74
N THR A 110 8.70 7.24 2.56
CA THR A 110 8.23 5.86 2.45
C THR A 110 7.31 5.71 1.24
N LEU A 111 6.98 4.51 0.88
CA LEU A 111 5.91 4.21 -0.08
C LEU A 111 5.33 2.83 0.19
N THR A 112 4.05 2.77 0.50
CA THR A 112 3.29 1.51 0.54
C THR A 112 2.08 1.65 -0.36
N ALA A 113 2.06 0.87 -1.45
CA ALA A 113 1.03 0.97 -2.47
C ALA A 113 0.52 -0.42 -2.87
N GLY A 114 -0.74 -0.47 -3.30
CA GLY A 114 -1.38 -1.72 -3.70
C GLY A 114 -2.24 -1.57 -4.93
N LEU A 115 -2.12 -2.54 -5.84
CA LEU A 115 -2.93 -2.66 -7.05
C LEU A 115 -3.87 -3.87 -6.93
N LEU A 116 -5.17 -3.60 -6.90
CA LEU A 116 -6.19 -4.64 -6.97
C LEU A 116 -6.48 -4.97 -8.43
N LYS A 117 -6.26 -6.23 -8.80
CA LYS A 117 -6.66 -6.77 -10.10
C LYS A 117 -7.25 -8.15 -9.90
N GLU A 118 -8.51 -8.31 -10.33
CA GLU A 118 -9.28 -9.53 -10.07
C GLU A 118 -9.37 -9.80 -8.55
N ASN A 119 -8.95 -10.98 -8.10
CA ASN A 119 -8.89 -11.37 -6.69
C ASN A 119 -7.46 -11.37 -6.11
N LYS A 120 -6.57 -10.57 -6.69
CA LYS A 120 -5.18 -10.42 -6.23
C LYS A 120 -4.88 -8.96 -5.91
N PHE A 121 -4.34 -8.76 -4.73
CA PHE A 121 -3.84 -7.48 -4.30
C PHE A 121 -2.30 -7.51 -4.37
N HIS A 122 -1.74 -6.76 -5.32
CA HIS A 122 -0.29 -6.65 -5.54
C HIS A 122 0.23 -5.46 -4.74
N ILE A 123 1.22 -5.68 -3.90
CA ILE A 123 1.78 -4.67 -3.00
C ILE A 123 3.21 -4.35 -3.41
N ALA A 124 3.54 -3.06 -3.42
CA ALA A 124 4.89 -2.52 -3.47
C ALA A 124 5.15 -1.73 -2.19
N HIS A 125 6.29 -2.01 -1.53
CA HIS A 125 6.58 -1.45 -0.23
C HIS A 125 8.05 -1.03 -0.08
N VAL A 126 8.26 0.18 0.44
CA VAL A 126 9.55 0.73 0.87
C VAL A 126 9.29 1.61 2.10
N GLY A 127 10.00 1.38 3.19
CA GLY A 127 9.90 2.16 4.41
C GLY A 127 9.22 1.40 5.54
N ASP A 128 8.49 2.10 6.38
CA ASP A 128 7.81 1.58 7.57
C ASP A 128 6.32 1.94 7.64
N SER A 129 5.76 2.59 6.63
CA SER A 129 4.30 2.62 6.45
C SER A 129 3.81 1.19 6.22
N ARG A 130 2.68 0.82 6.81
CA ARG A 130 2.24 -0.58 6.83
C ARG A 130 1.01 -0.84 5.98
N ALA A 131 0.87 -2.10 5.54
CA ALA A 131 -0.33 -2.65 4.93
C ALA A 131 -0.87 -3.79 5.80
N TYR A 132 -2.18 -3.77 6.05
CA TYR A 132 -2.89 -4.80 6.80
C TYR A 132 -3.97 -5.44 5.95
N LEU A 133 -4.15 -6.74 6.12
CA LEU A 133 -5.31 -7.50 5.66
C LEU A 133 -6.20 -7.82 6.86
N ILE A 134 -7.43 -7.37 6.83
CA ILE A 134 -8.46 -7.71 7.80
C ILE A 134 -9.40 -8.72 7.16
N ARG A 135 -9.55 -9.87 7.81
CA ARG A 135 -10.47 -10.93 7.40
C ARG A 135 -11.30 -11.38 8.60
N GLY A 136 -12.56 -11.02 8.61
CA GLY A 136 -13.41 -11.16 9.79
C GLY A 136 -12.87 -10.33 10.96
N LYS A 137 -12.48 -11.01 12.04
CA LYS A 137 -11.88 -10.36 13.25
C LYS A 137 -10.36 -10.31 13.22
N SER A 138 -9.74 -11.06 12.31
CA SER A 138 -8.29 -11.20 12.26
C SER A 138 -7.68 -10.05 11.46
N SER A 139 -6.65 -9.43 12.01
CA SER A 139 -5.79 -8.47 11.34
C SER A 139 -4.40 -9.09 11.14
N THR A 140 -3.85 -8.92 9.95
CA THR A 140 -2.52 -9.42 9.60
C THR A 140 -1.71 -8.32 8.96
N CYS A 141 -0.59 -7.93 9.55
CA CYS A 141 0.37 -7.03 8.92
C CYS A 141 1.05 -7.75 7.75
N LEU A 142 0.92 -7.20 6.55
CA LEU A 142 1.44 -7.79 5.32
C LEU A 142 2.87 -7.33 5.00
N THR A 143 3.24 -6.13 5.44
CA THR A 143 4.55 -5.51 5.19
C THR A 143 5.55 -5.84 6.28
N LYS A 144 6.82 -5.62 5.98
CA LYS A 144 7.92 -5.72 6.95
C LYS A 144 8.66 -4.40 6.96
N ASP A 145 8.70 -3.74 8.11
CA ASP A 145 9.30 -2.43 8.24
C ASP A 145 10.77 -2.42 7.78
N HIS A 146 11.11 -1.49 6.90
CA HIS A 146 12.49 -1.21 6.53
C HIS A 146 13.10 -0.20 7.49
N THR A 147 13.21 -0.60 8.75
CA THR A 147 13.87 0.14 9.82
C THR A 147 15.01 -0.69 10.42
N ARG A 148 15.93 -0.03 11.14
CA ARG A 148 16.98 -0.74 11.90
C ARG A 148 16.36 -1.75 12.88
N VAL A 149 15.27 -1.36 13.51
CA VAL A 149 14.54 -2.23 14.46
C VAL A 149 13.85 -3.39 13.73
N GLY A 150 13.23 -3.12 12.57
CA GLY A 150 12.66 -4.16 11.72
C GLY A 150 13.69 -5.19 11.25
N GLU A 151 14.94 -4.78 11.02
CA GLU A 151 16.04 -5.70 10.72
C GLU A 151 16.40 -6.59 11.92
N LEU A 152 16.45 -6.03 13.14
CA LEU A 152 16.69 -6.81 14.35
C LEU A 152 15.58 -7.84 14.61
N VAL A 153 14.33 -7.50 14.30
CA VAL A 153 13.20 -8.45 14.36
C VAL A 153 13.38 -9.57 13.32
N ARG A 154 13.73 -9.23 12.08
CA ARG A 154 13.99 -10.25 11.03
C ARG A 154 15.13 -11.21 11.41
N MET A 155 16.17 -10.70 12.05
CA MET A 155 17.30 -11.49 12.55
C MET A 155 16.97 -12.26 13.85
N LYS A 156 15.72 -12.12 14.37
CA LYS A 156 15.28 -12.71 15.65
C LYS A 156 16.11 -12.25 16.87
N ILE A 157 16.72 -11.08 16.77
CA ILE A 157 17.48 -10.43 17.87
C ILE A 157 16.52 -9.66 18.78
N LEU A 158 15.47 -9.07 18.19
CA LEU A 158 14.44 -8.31 18.90
C LEU A 158 13.07 -8.96 18.69
N SER A 159 12.28 -9.02 19.76
CA SER A 159 10.89 -9.47 19.69
C SER A 159 9.98 -8.40 19.07
N PRO A 160 8.98 -8.77 18.22
CA PRO A 160 8.09 -7.81 17.55
C PRO A 160 7.36 -6.84 18.50
N ASP A 161 7.01 -7.28 19.70
CA ASP A 161 6.33 -6.46 20.72
C ASP A 161 7.19 -5.29 21.22
N LYS A 162 8.52 -5.32 21.03
CA LYS A 162 9.45 -4.26 21.42
C LYS A 162 9.63 -3.18 20.35
N VAL A 163 9.11 -3.36 19.15
CA VAL A 163 9.31 -2.41 18.03
C VAL A 163 8.77 -1.02 18.38
N ARG A 164 7.53 -0.92 18.86
CA ARG A 164 6.86 0.36 19.13
C ARG A 164 7.54 1.21 20.21
N THR A 165 8.18 0.56 21.17
CA THR A 165 8.84 1.23 22.32
C THR A 165 10.34 1.45 22.12
N HIS A 166 10.91 0.96 21.01
CA HIS A 166 12.35 1.07 20.78
C HIS A 166 12.76 2.48 20.37
N SER A 167 13.85 3.00 20.92
CA SER A 167 14.34 4.37 20.66
C SER A 167 14.72 4.64 19.19
N GLN A 168 15.03 3.60 18.42
CA GLN A 168 15.40 3.68 17.00
C GLN A 168 14.27 3.19 16.08
N ARG A 169 13.00 3.16 16.53
CA ARG A 169 11.87 2.63 15.74
C ARG A 169 11.68 3.34 14.39
N SER A 170 11.91 4.65 14.36
CA SER A 170 11.74 5.49 13.16
C SER A 170 13.03 5.66 12.34
N VAL A 171 14.11 4.90 12.63
CA VAL A 171 15.34 4.96 11.84
C VAL A 171 15.21 4.06 10.62
N LEU A 172 14.84 4.65 9.49
CA LEU A 172 14.68 3.91 8.24
C LEU A 172 16.00 3.34 7.72
N SER A 173 15.95 2.09 7.25
CA SER A 173 17.05 1.45 6.52
C SER A 173 16.87 1.50 5.00
N LYS A 174 15.62 1.76 4.53
CA LYS A 174 15.30 2.01 3.13
C LYS A 174 14.19 3.06 3.02
N CYS A 175 14.35 4.01 2.10
CA CYS A 175 13.35 4.99 1.70
C CYS A 175 13.59 5.43 0.27
N LEU A 176 12.65 6.12 -0.33
CA LEU A 176 12.80 6.74 -1.65
C LEU A 176 13.54 8.07 -1.54
N GLY A 177 14.31 8.41 -2.56
CA GLY A 177 14.91 9.73 -2.78
C GLY A 177 16.28 9.96 -2.16
N LEU A 178 16.76 9.10 -1.25
CA LEU A 178 18.09 9.26 -0.63
C LEU A 178 19.21 8.63 -1.44
N ASP A 179 18.96 7.48 -2.05
CA ASP A 179 19.90 6.75 -2.87
C ASP A 179 19.45 6.67 -4.32
N LEU A 180 20.40 6.55 -5.25
CA LEU A 180 20.11 6.45 -6.68
C LEU A 180 19.24 5.21 -7.01
N PHE A 181 19.40 4.13 -6.25
CA PHE A 181 18.68 2.88 -6.42
C PHE A 181 18.01 2.44 -5.13
N VAL A 182 16.77 1.99 -5.26
CA VAL A 182 16.01 1.36 -4.17
C VAL A 182 15.47 0.03 -4.64
N GLN A 183 15.49 -0.98 -3.77
CA GLN A 183 14.87 -2.28 -4.01
C GLN A 183 13.59 -2.38 -3.19
N PRO A 184 12.40 -2.24 -3.82
CA PRO A 184 11.13 -2.42 -3.13
C PRO A 184 10.86 -3.89 -2.85
N ASP A 185 10.11 -4.16 -1.79
CA ASP A 185 9.45 -5.43 -1.60
C ASP A 185 8.21 -5.49 -2.50
N ILE A 186 8.15 -6.48 -3.40
CA ILE A 186 7.02 -6.69 -4.31
C ILE A 186 6.45 -8.07 -4.04
N PHE A 187 5.19 -8.13 -3.62
CA PHE A 187 4.49 -9.38 -3.36
C PHE A 187 2.99 -9.26 -3.68
N LYS A 188 2.27 -10.35 -3.58
CA LYS A 188 0.82 -10.39 -3.78
C LYS A 188 0.15 -11.23 -2.71
N VAL A 189 -1.06 -10.84 -2.37
CA VAL A 189 -1.96 -11.60 -1.50
C VAL A 189 -3.23 -11.96 -2.26
N GLN A 190 -3.76 -13.14 -1.97
CA GLN A 190 -5.07 -13.54 -2.45
C GLN A 190 -6.12 -12.93 -1.54
N VAL A 191 -7.05 -12.18 -2.13
CA VAL A 191 -8.15 -11.53 -1.42
C VAL A 191 -9.48 -12.17 -1.80
N GLN A 192 -10.49 -11.99 -0.95
CA GLN A 192 -11.84 -12.51 -1.11
C GLN A 192 -12.88 -11.46 -0.72
N ASP A 193 -14.14 -11.73 -1.04
CA ASP A 193 -15.26 -10.89 -0.66
C ASP A 193 -15.30 -10.71 0.86
N GLY A 194 -15.53 -9.49 1.31
CA GLY A 194 -15.54 -9.11 2.72
C GLY A 194 -14.19 -8.83 3.35
N ASP A 195 -13.07 -9.00 2.62
CA ASP A 195 -11.76 -8.56 3.10
C ASP A 195 -11.68 -7.04 3.12
N ILE A 196 -10.90 -6.51 4.09
CA ILE A 196 -10.56 -5.09 4.15
C ILE A 196 -9.04 -4.97 4.10
N ILE A 197 -8.55 -4.08 3.24
CA ILE A 197 -7.13 -3.70 3.20
C ILE A 197 -6.99 -2.31 3.80
N ILE A 198 -6.02 -2.15 4.70
CA ILE A 198 -5.68 -0.85 5.29
C ILE A 198 -4.21 -0.56 5.02
N PHE A 199 -3.91 0.62 4.47
CA PHE A 199 -2.57 1.20 4.48
C PHE A 199 -2.53 2.33 5.48
N CYS A 200 -1.42 2.46 6.22
CA CYS A 200 -1.25 3.58 7.16
C CYS A 200 0.22 3.97 7.33
N SER A 201 0.44 5.25 7.69
CA SER A 201 1.74 5.75 8.14
C SER A 201 2.05 5.34 9.58
N ASP A 202 3.27 5.64 10.03
CA ASP A 202 3.73 5.26 11.37
C ASP A 202 2.98 6.01 12.49
N GLY A 203 2.45 7.20 12.23
CA GLY A 203 1.59 7.92 13.16
C GLY A 203 0.32 7.16 13.56
N VAL A 204 -0.08 6.16 12.77
CA VAL A 204 -1.21 5.27 13.10
C VAL A 204 -0.72 4.04 13.88
N TRP A 205 0.16 3.23 13.27
CA TRP A 205 0.52 1.93 13.84
C TRP A 205 1.43 2.04 15.07
N SER A 206 2.07 3.19 15.30
CA SER A 206 2.86 3.41 16.52
C SER A 206 2.02 3.41 17.79
N VAL A 207 0.73 3.77 17.68
CA VAL A 207 -0.20 3.93 18.81
C VAL A 207 -1.43 3.01 18.77
N ILE A 208 -1.66 2.31 17.66
CA ILE A 208 -2.73 1.31 17.50
C ILE A 208 -2.09 -0.06 17.29
N ASP A 209 -2.48 -1.04 18.10
CA ASP A 209 -1.94 -2.39 17.99
C ASP A 209 -2.51 -3.13 16.76
N ASP A 210 -1.71 -4.07 16.21
CA ASP A 210 -2.03 -4.74 14.95
C ASP A 210 -3.37 -5.51 15.00
N ASP A 211 -3.73 -6.08 16.14
CA ASP A 211 -4.97 -6.84 16.34
C ASP A 211 -6.20 -5.94 16.54
N GLU A 212 -6.02 -4.67 16.89
CA GLU A 212 -7.12 -3.74 17.07
C GLU A 212 -7.81 -3.37 15.75
N PHE A 213 -7.08 -3.36 14.63
CA PHE A 213 -7.67 -3.01 13.32
C PHE A 213 -8.88 -3.91 12.97
N GLY A 214 -8.81 -5.21 13.28
CA GLY A 214 -9.93 -6.12 13.08
C GLY A 214 -11.15 -5.76 13.91
N MET A 215 -10.94 -5.30 15.15
CA MET A 215 -12.04 -4.88 16.05
C MET A 215 -12.65 -3.54 15.65
N LEU A 216 -11.83 -2.62 15.13
CA LEU A 216 -12.29 -1.33 14.60
C LEU A 216 -13.12 -1.56 13.32
N ALA A 217 -12.65 -2.40 12.41
CA ALA A 217 -13.32 -2.72 11.17
C ALA A 217 -14.72 -3.34 11.38
N LEU A 218 -14.88 -4.20 12.40
CA LEU A 218 -16.19 -4.80 12.72
C LEU A 218 -17.25 -3.79 13.18
N LYS A 219 -16.85 -2.65 13.67
CA LYS A 219 -17.75 -1.60 14.19
C LYS A 219 -18.05 -0.52 13.16
N ALA A 220 -17.32 -0.49 12.05
CA ALA A 220 -17.48 0.50 11.00
C ALA A 220 -18.49 0.01 9.95
N PHE A 221 -19.29 0.92 9.44
CA PHE A 221 -20.26 0.65 8.37
C PHE A 221 -19.76 1.13 7.00
N SER A 222 -18.65 1.85 6.96
CA SER A 222 -18.03 2.36 5.72
C SER A 222 -16.52 2.53 5.88
N ALA A 223 -15.81 2.64 4.76
CA ALA A 223 -14.37 2.94 4.73
C ALA A 223 -14.09 4.33 5.34
N GLU A 224 -14.95 5.30 5.10
CA GLU A 224 -14.85 6.64 5.66
C GLU A 224 -14.95 6.62 7.19
N GLN A 225 -15.98 5.96 7.74
CA GLN A 225 -16.16 5.84 9.18
C GLN A 225 -15.00 5.11 9.85
N LEU A 226 -14.47 4.06 9.21
CA LEU A 226 -13.31 3.32 9.71
C LEU A 226 -12.08 4.22 9.78
N ASN A 227 -11.79 4.97 8.70
CA ASN A 227 -10.68 5.91 8.67
C ASN A 227 -10.81 6.99 9.75
N GLN A 228 -12.00 7.59 9.91
CA GLN A 228 -12.23 8.58 10.94
C GLN A 228 -12.00 8.01 12.34
N THR A 229 -12.51 6.80 12.60
CA THR A 229 -12.32 6.11 13.88
C THR A 229 -10.85 5.82 14.18
N ILE A 230 -10.08 5.40 13.17
CA ILE A 230 -8.63 5.13 13.29
C ILE A 230 -7.88 6.43 13.60
N VAL A 231 -8.15 7.50 12.85
CA VAL A 231 -7.49 8.81 13.05
C VAL A 231 -7.82 9.37 14.42
N ASP A 232 -9.09 9.40 14.81
CA ASP A 232 -9.52 9.90 16.12
C ASP A 232 -8.88 9.12 17.28
N LEU A 233 -8.77 7.79 17.12
CA LEU A 233 -8.12 6.95 18.12
C LEU A 233 -6.62 7.23 18.21
N ALA A 234 -5.93 7.38 17.07
CA ALA A 234 -4.50 7.72 17.03
C ALA A 234 -4.24 9.09 17.70
N MET A 235 -5.07 10.08 17.38
CA MET A 235 -4.99 11.41 17.98
C MET A 235 -5.22 11.36 19.50
N LYS A 236 -6.24 10.62 19.94
CA LYS A 236 -6.58 10.44 21.36
C LYS A 236 -5.46 9.74 22.15
N ARG A 237 -4.72 8.83 21.49
CA ARG A 237 -3.58 8.12 22.10
C ARG A 237 -2.28 8.92 22.08
N GLY A 238 -2.32 10.13 21.53
CA GLY A 238 -1.18 11.05 21.53
C GLY A 238 -0.15 10.73 20.47
N SER A 239 -0.59 10.34 19.26
CA SER A 239 0.33 10.24 18.12
C SER A 239 1.14 11.53 17.98
N ASP A 240 2.45 11.43 17.86
CA ASP A 240 3.40 12.52 17.75
C ASP A 240 3.77 12.86 16.29
N ASP A 241 3.14 12.18 15.33
CA ASP A 241 3.37 12.37 13.90
C ASP A 241 2.11 12.70 13.10
N ASN A 242 2.28 12.89 11.80
CA ASN A 242 1.18 12.91 10.82
C ASN A 242 0.47 11.57 10.83
N VAL A 243 -0.83 11.58 10.65
CA VAL A 243 -1.68 10.38 10.77
C VAL A 243 -2.41 10.17 9.46
N SER A 244 -2.04 9.13 8.71
CA SER A 244 -2.59 8.86 7.39
C SER A 244 -3.05 7.43 7.25
N VAL A 245 -4.24 7.25 6.68
CA VAL A 245 -4.86 5.94 6.46
C VAL A 245 -5.60 5.88 5.14
N VAL A 246 -5.49 4.72 4.47
CA VAL A 246 -6.26 4.36 3.28
C VAL A 246 -6.93 3.03 3.54
N THR A 247 -8.25 3.00 3.48
CA THR A 247 -9.06 1.78 3.65
C THR A 247 -9.73 1.39 2.35
N ILE A 248 -9.69 0.09 2.03
CA ILE A 248 -10.34 -0.52 0.88
C ILE A 248 -11.18 -1.71 1.37
N ILE A 249 -12.51 -1.64 1.20
CA ILE A 249 -13.46 -2.70 1.52
C ILE A 249 -13.81 -3.44 0.22
N LEU A 250 -13.63 -4.74 0.21
CA LEU A 250 -13.88 -5.59 -0.96
C LEU A 250 -15.26 -6.23 -0.81
N HIS A 251 -16.32 -5.59 -1.36
CA HIS A 251 -17.68 -6.11 -1.26
C HIS A 251 -17.87 -7.33 -2.15
N LYS A 252 -17.44 -7.23 -3.44
CA LYS A 252 -17.57 -8.32 -4.39
C LYS A 252 -16.43 -8.28 -5.38
N LEU A 253 -15.72 -9.37 -5.51
CA LEU A 253 -14.63 -9.52 -6.46
C LEU A 253 -15.08 -10.21 -7.75
N VAL A 254 -14.43 -9.91 -8.84
CA VAL A 254 -14.68 -10.61 -10.11
C VAL A 254 -14.10 -12.01 -10.05
N ALA A 255 -14.93 -13.02 -10.28
CA ALA A 255 -14.47 -14.41 -10.34
C ALA A 255 -13.42 -14.59 -11.43
N GLN A 256 -12.31 -15.26 -11.12
CA GLN A 256 -11.38 -15.70 -12.17
C GLN A 256 -12.14 -16.60 -13.14
N GLN A 257 -12.20 -16.22 -14.41
CA GLN A 257 -12.55 -17.17 -15.46
C GLN A 257 -11.44 -18.23 -15.47
N THR A 258 -11.73 -19.38 -14.86
CA THR A 258 -10.84 -20.52 -14.92
C THR A 258 -10.69 -20.93 -16.39
N ALA A 259 -9.51 -20.68 -16.96
CA ALA A 259 -9.15 -21.08 -18.33
C ALA A 259 -9.06 -22.61 -18.50
N ASN A 260 -9.77 -23.39 -17.68
CA ASN A 260 -9.67 -24.84 -17.58
C ASN A 260 -10.80 -25.62 -18.30
N GLY A 261 -11.70 -24.93 -19.05
CA GLY A 261 -12.74 -25.67 -19.80
C GLY A 261 -12.37 -26.11 -21.21
N SER A 262 -11.37 -25.46 -21.86
CA SER A 262 -11.19 -25.61 -23.32
C SER A 262 -10.00 -26.48 -23.77
N ARG A 263 -9.03 -26.74 -22.91
CA ARG A 263 -7.88 -27.60 -23.27
C ARG A 263 -8.11 -29.10 -23.02
N PHE A 264 -8.83 -29.47 -21.98
CA PHE A 264 -9.12 -30.86 -21.67
C PHE A 264 -10.17 -31.47 -22.63
N SER A 265 -11.19 -30.71 -23.01
CA SER A 265 -12.22 -31.23 -23.96
C SER A 265 -11.68 -31.43 -25.37
N LYS A 266 -10.64 -30.69 -25.79
CA LYS A 266 -9.97 -30.92 -27.10
C LYS A 266 -9.03 -32.12 -27.13
N ILE A 267 -8.51 -32.52 -25.97
CA ILE A 267 -7.65 -33.70 -25.87
C ILE A 267 -8.50 -34.97 -25.89
N ILE A 268 -9.63 -35.01 -25.20
CA ILE A 268 -10.53 -36.19 -25.20
C ILE A 268 -11.14 -36.42 -26.57
N LYS A 269 -11.56 -35.42 -27.33
CA LYS A 269 -12.08 -35.58 -28.70
C LYS A 269 -11.02 -36.04 -29.72
N ARG A 270 -9.74 -36.00 -29.39
CA ARG A 270 -8.66 -36.48 -30.28
C ARG A 270 -8.33 -37.95 -30.08
N PHE A 271 -8.82 -38.55 -28.99
CA PHE A 271 -8.65 -39.99 -28.69
C PHE A 271 -9.87 -40.84 -29.08
N GLU A 272 -11.07 -40.25 -29.24
CA GLU A 272 -12.29 -40.97 -29.63
C GLU A 272 -12.47 -41.10 -31.17
N GLY A 273 -11.59 -40.51 -31.96
CA GLY A 273 -11.67 -40.54 -33.45
C GLY A 273 -10.70 -41.49 -34.13
N ARG A 274 -10.18 -42.49 -33.41
CA ARG A 274 -9.34 -43.56 -34.02
C ARG A 274 -9.74 -44.94 -33.45
N THR A 275 -10.86 -45.41 -33.91
CA THR A 275 -11.18 -46.86 -34.03
C THR A 275 -11.88 -47.08 -35.36
#